data_783cdc5f2784285b0a95c821c2179121
#
_entry.id   783cdc5f2784285b0a95c821c2179121
#
_cell.length_a   1.000
_cell.length_b   1.000
_cell.length_c   1.000
_cell.angle_alpha   90.00
_cell.angle_beta   90.00
_cell.angle_gamma   90.00
#
_symmetry.space_group_name_H-M   'P 1'
#
loop_
_entity.id
_entity.type
_entity.pdbx_description
1 polymer ?
#
loop_
_entity_poly.entity_id
_entity_poly.type
_entity_poly.pdbx_seq_one_letter_code
_entity_poly.pdbx_strand_id
1 'polypeptide(L)'
;MRWSRVLLLLFVSATALAQEGRPEADTRRESERVADACKEFSFKGIPGCAYELFTDHPFHIAAGSMPPQNGFGLGGAAVTDKNTTNWRMTWDVDAVGSSNASWRAGGYMKMIHTPREKIKISIPAPPQPGEPTKPTPPKKHRVDLTHPYTVFNLYAQSISLNKINFYGLGNDSTQAGASVFGMTETIVGGSVIKPVYEWPAISKLNLALLGEANGRFVNLRGEYGQSFPSIQTVYNNATAPGLASQPGFIQLGEGFRIEPSIGDHFQLNYLANFQQFFAPSNSQYSFRRWTTDLNHTFNLYGRTKSSTMNTDANGPDECAPPKQKCPPIPYSRNLNGSISARLLVSESIASGTSVVPFYFQQTLGGADIDGAPSLSSYQDYRFRAPNVLLLQEDFEHSIWGPFGFLFMTDQGRVALTRGDLGFDHLKHSFATGLTLRAGGFPMVYIMFAWGGREGNHTIFNMNTALLGGSSRPSLY
;
A
#
# COMPACT_ATOMS: atom_id res chain seq x y z
N MET A 1 -3.35 31.03 -18.92
CA MET A 1 -2.89 30.28 -20.10
C MET A 1 -1.40 30.53 -20.43
N ARG A 2 -0.48 30.55 -19.45
CA ARG A 2 0.97 30.79 -19.68
C ARG A 2 1.93 29.89 -18.86
N TRP A 3 1.43 28.98 -18.06
CA TRP A 3 2.26 28.11 -17.20
C TRP A 3 2.52 26.70 -17.77
N SER A 4 1.79 26.29 -18.82
CA SER A 4 1.96 24.99 -19.46
C SER A 4 3.20 24.87 -20.35
N ARG A 5 3.91 25.94 -20.64
CA ARG A 5 5.14 25.90 -21.48
C ARG A 5 6.43 25.80 -20.69
N VAL A 6 6.39 26.01 -19.37
CA VAL A 6 7.60 25.95 -18.52
C VAL A 6 7.88 24.52 -18.04
N LEU A 7 6.84 23.72 -17.87
CA LEU A 7 7.03 22.30 -17.47
C LEU A 7 7.58 21.41 -18.60
N LEU A 8 7.34 21.78 -19.86
CA LEU A 8 7.85 21.00 -21.01
C LEU A 8 9.34 21.26 -21.30
N LEU A 9 9.89 22.37 -20.83
CA LEU A 9 11.30 22.74 -21.08
C LEU A 9 12.29 22.15 -20.07
N LEU A 10 11.83 21.61 -18.96
CA LEU A 10 12.70 20.92 -17.98
C LEU A 10 12.98 19.44 -18.34
N PHE A 11 12.24 18.88 -19.30
CA PHE A 11 12.46 17.49 -19.77
C PHE A 11 13.32 17.37 -21.02
N VAL A 12 13.67 18.46 -21.68
CA VAL A 12 14.38 18.43 -22.99
C VAL A 12 15.87 18.74 -22.90
N SER A 13 16.39 19.17 -21.75
CA SER A 13 17.80 19.57 -21.63
C SER A 13 18.76 18.50 -21.10
N ALA A 14 18.40 17.22 -21.11
CA ALA A 14 19.25 16.11 -20.69
C ALA A 14 19.78 15.23 -21.84
N THR A 15 19.68 15.68 -23.10
CA THR A 15 20.18 14.92 -24.24
C THR A 15 21.33 15.65 -24.93
N ALA A 16 22.51 15.53 -24.37
CA ALA A 16 23.77 15.69 -25.12
C ALA A 16 24.96 15.18 -24.30
N LEU A 17 25.24 13.90 -24.41
CA LEU A 17 26.61 13.34 -24.46
C LEU A 17 26.48 11.87 -24.89
N ALA A 18 26.89 11.63 -26.14
CA ALA A 18 26.85 10.34 -26.79
C ALA A 18 27.91 9.39 -26.20
N GLN A 19 27.49 8.61 -25.23
CA GLN A 19 27.83 7.21 -25.04
C GLN A 19 26.50 6.50 -25.03
N GLU A 20 26.38 5.32 -25.70
CA GLU A 20 25.17 4.50 -25.67
C GLU A 20 24.64 4.51 -24.25
N GLY A 21 23.58 5.30 -24.01
CA GLY A 21 23.15 5.61 -22.65
C GLY A 21 22.66 4.30 -22.03
N ARG A 22 23.07 4.02 -20.78
CA ARG A 22 22.50 2.91 -19.99
C ARG A 22 21.00 2.70 -20.23
N PRO A 23 20.16 3.76 -20.34
CA PRO A 23 18.74 3.62 -20.60
C PRO A 23 18.40 2.94 -21.95
N GLU A 24 19.15 3.22 -23.03
CA GLU A 24 18.88 2.61 -24.34
C GLU A 24 19.30 1.14 -24.39
N ALA A 25 20.44 0.81 -23.78
CA ALA A 25 20.89 -0.57 -23.64
C ALA A 25 19.97 -1.39 -22.73
N ASP A 26 19.48 -0.81 -21.65
CA ASP A 26 18.54 -1.44 -20.73
C ASP A 26 17.17 -1.62 -21.39
N THR A 27 16.68 -0.64 -22.15
CA THR A 27 15.42 -0.74 -22.92
C THR A 27 15.50 -1.82 -23.99
N ARG A 28 16.62 -1.95 -24.68
CA ARG A 28 16.83 -2.99 -25.69
C ARG A 28 16.85 -4.38 -25.09
N ARG A 29 17.61 -4.60 -24.00
CA ARG A 29 17.66 -5.87 -23.27
C ARG A 29 16.28 -6.26 -22.75
N GLU A 30 15.52 -5.28 -22.30
CA GLU A 30 14.17 -5.46 -21.77
C GLU A 30 13.22 -5.89 -22.89
N SER A 31 13.27 -5.21 -24.03
CA SER A 31 12.43 -5.57 -25.19
C SER A 31 12.77 -6.97 -25.74
N GLU A 32 14.05 -7.34 -25.76
CA GLU A 32 14.50 -8.68 -26.15
C GLU A 32 14.00 -9.74 -25.17
N ARG A 33 14.06 -9.48 -23.85
CA ARG A 33 13.60 -10.40 -22.80
C ARG A 33 12.09 -10.61 -22.84
N VAL A 34 11.30 -9.53 -22.97
CA VAL A 34 9.85 -9.61 -23.11
C VAL A 34 9.49 -10.34 -24.40
N ALA A 35 10.18 -10.06 -25.51
CA ALA A 35 9.96 -10.75 -26.77
C ALA A 35 10.26 -12.25 -26.67
N ASP A 36 11.32 -12.63 -25.98
CA ASP A 36 11.67 -14.05 -25.76
C ASP A 36 10.67 -14.75 -24.81
N ALA A 37 10.31 -14.13 -23.71
CA ALA A 37 9.34 -14.69 -22.76
C ALA A 37 7.92 -14.83 -23.37
N CYS A 38 7.55 -13.95 -24.30
CA CYS A 38 6.24 -13.93 -24.94
C CYS A 38 6.23 -14.58 -26.34
N LYS A 39 7.35 -15.15 -26.82
CA LYS A 39 7.49 -15.72 -28.16
C LYS A 39 6.60 -16.95 -28.38
N GLU A 40 6.39 -17.74 -27.34
CA GLU A 40 5.49 -18.89 -27.41
C GLU A 40 4.13 -18.55 -26.78
N PHE A 41 3.16 -18.14 -27.61
CA PHE A 41 1.77 -17.95 -27.18
C PHE A 41 1.09 -19.32 -27.01
N SER A 42 1.57 -20.11 -26.05
CA SER A 42 0.98 -21.38 -25.66
C SER A 42 0.45 -21.29 -24.23
N PHE A 43 -0.52 -22.11 -23.87
CA PHE A 43 -1.07 -22.16 -22.50
C PHE A 43 0.00 -22.35 -21.42
N LYS A 44 1.15 -22.93 -21.77
CA LYS A 44 2.31 -23.13 -20.90
C LYS A 44 3.22 -21.89 -20.85
N GLY A 45 3.28 -21.08 -21.90
CA GLY A 45 4.09 -19.86 -22.00
C GLY A 45 3.41 -18.62 -21.41
N ILE A 46 2.06 -18.60 -21.36
CA ILE A 46 1.28 -17.46 -20.79
C ILE A 46 1.72 -17.07 -19.38
N PRO A 47 1.93 -17.99 -18.41
CA PRO A 47 2.39 -17.60 -17.08
C PRO A 47 3.77 -16.93 -17.07
N GLY A 48 4.70 -17.37 -17.92
CA GLY A 48 6.03 -16.78 -18.05
C GLY A 48 5.97 -15.39 -18.65
N CYS A 49 5.24 -15.22 -19.75
CA CYS A 49 5.02 -13.93 -20.39
C CYS A 49 4.30 -12.95 -19.42
N ALA A 50 3.26 -13.40 -18.73
CA ALA A 50 2.57 -12.58 -17.74
C ALA A 50 3.51 -12.19 -16.60
N TYR A 51 4.32 -13.12 -16.10
CA TYR A 51 5.31 -12.84 -15.06
C TYR A 51 6.28 -11.74 -15.51
N GLU A 52 6.84 -11.83 -16.71
CA GLU A 52 7.76 -10.83 -17.25
C GLU A 52 7.08 -9.45 -17.47
N LEU A 53 5.84 -9.42 -17.90
CA LEU A 53 5.10 -8.18 -18.13
C LEU A 53 4.65 -7.47 -16.85
N PHE A 54 4.43 -8.22 -15.76
CA PHE A 54 3.86 -7.69 -14.51
C PHE A 54 4.84 -7.67 -13.32
N THR A 55 6.09 -8.06 -13.50
CA THR A 55 7.10 -8.03 -12.43
C THR A 55 8.09 -6.88 -12.59
N ASP A 56 8.92 -6.67 -11.57
CA ASP A 56 9.83 -5.54 -11.31
C ASP A 56 10.93 -5.30 -12.37
N HIS A 57 10.52 -5.13 -13.62
CA HIS A 57 11.40 -4.74 -14.69
C HIS A 57 11.37 -3.21 -14.90
N PRO A 58 12.41 -2.61 -15.51
CA PRO A 58 12.44 -1.18 -15.77
C PRO A 58 11.15 -0.64 -16.39
N PHE A 59 10.57 -1.38 -17.33
CA PHE A 59 9.26 -1.05 -17.92
C PHE A 59 8.32 -2.23 -17.74
N HIS A 60 7.18 -2.00 -17.11
CA HIS A 60 6.20 -3.04 -16.90
C HIS A 60 4.77 -2.50 -17.03
N ILE A 61 3.82 -3.41 -17.19
CA ILE A 61 2.40 -3.08 -17.19
C ILE A 61 1.99 -2.83 -15.73
N ALA A 62 1.51 -1.63 -15.47
CA ALA A 62 0.87 -1.30 -14.20
C ALA A 62 -0.61 -1.69 -14.26
N ALA A 63 -1.04 -2.56 -13.38
CA ALA A 63 -2.43 -2.99 -13.29
C ALA A 63 -2.87 -3.13 -11.83
N GLY A 64 -4.09 -2.74 -11.51
CA GLY A 64 -4.63 -2.88 -10.16
C GLY A 64 -5.99 -2.20 -9.99
N SER A 65 -6.64 -2.45 -8.87
CA SER A 65 -7.88 -1.77 -8.54
C SER A 65 -7.65 -0.27 -8.35
N MET A 66 -8.45 0.53 -9.01
CA MET A 66 -8.61 1.94 -8.65
C MET A 66 -9.40 2.01 -7.32
N PRO A 67 -9.41 3.15 -6.63
CA PRO A 67 -10.30 3.34 -5.50
C PRO A 67 -11.72 2.84 -5.79
N PRO A 68 -12.45 2.36 -4.78
CA PRO A 68 -13.76 1.74 -4.98
C PRO A 68 -14.66 2.53 -5.91
N GLN A 69 -15.48 1.83 -6.70
CA GLN A 69 -16.38 2.36 -7.73
C GLN A 69 -15.69 2.95 -8.97
N ASN A 70 -14.39 3.02 -9.02
CA ASN A 70 -13.63 3.57 -10.14
C ASN A 70 -13.00 2.50 -11.05
N GLY A 71 -13.33 1.24 -10.81
CA GLY A 71 -13.01 0.12 -11.67
C GLY A 71 -11.56 -0.36 -11.55
N PHE A 72 -11.14 -1.09 -12.55
CA PHE A 72 -9.78 -1.63 -12.67
C PHE A 72 -8.93 -0.70 -13.54
N GLY A 73 -7.78 -0.32 -13.03
CA GLY A 73 -6.81 0.52 -13.74
C GLY A 73 -5.78 -0.32 -14.48
N LEU A 74 -5.49 0.08 -15.70
CA LEU A 74 -4.45 -0.48 -16.55
C LEU A 74 -3.59 0.65 -17.12
N GLY A 75 -2.29 0.45 -17.22
CA GLY A 75 -1.37 1.44 -17.74
C GLY A 75 0.05 0.94 -17.80
N GLY A 76 1.00 1.84 -17.65
CA GLY A 76 2.42 1.53 -17.66
C GLY A 76 3.14 2.11 -16.46
N ALA A 77 4.24 1.48 -16.10
CA ALA A 77 5.17 1.96 -15.08
C ALA A 77 6.61 1.79 -15.56
N ALA A 78 7.47 2.66 -15.03
CA ALA A 78 8.91 2.55 -15.22
C ALA A 78 9.60 2.65 -13.87
N VAL A 79 10.42 1.66 -13.54
CA VAL A 79 11.19 1.59 -12.29
C VAL A 79 12.66 1.54 -12.61
N THR A 80 13.44 2.31 -11.89
CA THR A 80 14.90 2.25 -11.95
C THR A 80 15.49 2.37 -10.56
N ASP A 81 16.63 1.75 -10.34
CA ASP A 81 17.32 1.80 -9.06
C ASP A 81 18.78 2.19 -9.20
N LYS A 82 19.30 2.79 -8.16
CA LYS A 82 20.73 3.09 -8.03
C LYS A 82 21.20 2.80 -6.62
N ASN A 83 22.19 1.95 -6.53
CA ASN A 83 22.82 1.61 -5.27
C ASN A 83 24.15 2.35 -5.17
N THR A 84 24.34 3.04 -4.05
CA THR A 84 25.63 3.63 -3.65
C THR A 84 26.16 2.94 -2.40
N THR A 85 27.30 3.39 -1.88
CA THR A 85 27.89 2.81 -0.67
C THR A 85 26.96 2.82 0.54
N ASN A 86 26.14 3.88 0.68
CA ASN A 86 25.31 4.13 1.87
C ASN A 86 23.84 4.29 1.58
N TRP A 87 23.44 4.24 0.30
CA TRP A 87 22.07 4.50 -0.11
C TRP A 87 21.60 3.53 -1.18
N ARG A 88 20.39 3.01 -1.02
CA ARG A 88 19.60 2.39 -2.09
C ARG A 88 18.53 3.40 -2.50
N MET A 89 18.48 3.73 -3.77
CA MET A 89 17.52 4.68 -4.32
C MET A 89 16.73 3.99 -5.42
N THR A 90 15.42 4.05 -5.33
CA THR A 90 14.50 3.54 -6.34
C THR A 90 13.64 4.71 -6.82
N TRP A 91 13.54 4.88 -8.12
CA TRP A 91 12.62 5.80 -8.77
C TRP A 91 11.56 5.00 -9.50
N ASP A 92 10.34 5.43 -9.35
CA ASP A 92 9.17 4.80 -9.95
C ASP A 92 8.28 5.89 -10.57
N VAL A 93 7.82 5.67 -11.78
CA VAL A 93 6.87 6.55 -12.47
C VAL A 93 5.77 5.66 -13.00
N ASP A 94 4.52 5.98 -12.69
CA ASP A 94 3.38 5.22 -13.21
C ASP A 94 2.28 6.13 -13.78
N ALA A 95 1.51 5.57 -14.70
CA ALA A 95 0.28 6.15 -15.18
C ALA A 95 -0.70 5.04 -15.51
N VAL A 96 -1.87 5.06 -14.88
CA VAL A 96 -2.95 4.10 -15.07
C VAL A 96 -4.27 4.80 -15.29
N GLY A 97 -5.12 4.23 -16.13
CA GLY A 97 -6.47 4.68 -16.39
C GLY A 97 -7.46 3.53 -16.32
N SER A 98 -8.70 3.82 -16.00
CA SER A 98 -9.79 2.84 -15.92
C SER A 98 -10.89 3.09 -16.97
N SER A 99 -11.77 2.11 -17.15
CA SER A 99 -12.86 2.18 -18.13
C SER A 99 -13.88 3.29 -17.86
N ASN A 100 -13.97 3.79 -16.62
CA ASN A 100 -14.84 4.92 -16.28
C ASN A 100 -14.12 6.29 -16.36
N ALA A 101 -12.98 6.34 -17.07
CA ALA A 101 -12.14 7.51 -17.24
C ALA A 101 -11.50 8.07 -15.93
N SER A 102 -11.51 7.30 -14.85
CA SER A 102 -10.67 7.60 -13.69
C SER A 102 -9.23 7.25 -14.00
N TRP A 103 -8.29 8.05 -13.48
CA TRP A 103 -6.88 7.85 -13.74
C TRP A 103 -6.02 8.23 -12.54
N ARG A 104 -4.81 7.69 -12.51
CA ARG A 104 -3.75 8.09 -11.57
C ARG A 104 -2.44 8.16 -12.35
N ALA A 105 -1.65 9.18 -12.04
CA ALA A 105 -0.28 9.29 -12.50
C ALA A 105 0.60 9.83 -11.38
N GLY A 106 1.82 9.34 -11.30
CA GLY A 106 2.74 9.77 -10.25
C GLY A 106 4.19 9.47 -10.55
N GLY A 107 5.05 10.17 -9.82
CA GLY A 107 6.47 9.90 -9.73
C GLY A 107 6.87 9.77 -8.27
N TYR A 108 7.66 8.77 -7.95
CA TYR A 108 8.00 8.38 -6.59
C TYR A 108 9.50 8.11 -6.50
N MET A 109 10.09 8.48 -5.39
CA MET A 109 11.47 8.18 -5.09
C MET A 109 11.57 7.63 -3.67
N LYS A 110 12.10 6.45 -3.53
CA LYS A 110 12.38 5.82 -2.24
C LYS A 110 13.89 5.75 -2.02
N MET A 111 14.33 6.28 -0.91
CA MET A 111 15.74 6.24 -0.50
C MET A 111 15.86 5.49 0.82
N ILE A 112 16.67 4.46 0.84
CA ILE A 112 16.96 3.67 2.03
C ILE A 112 18.43 3.92 2.40
N HIS A 113 18.65 4.42 3.60
CA HIS A 113 19.99 4.61 4.14
C HIS A 113 20.53 3.29 4.67
N THR A 114 21.54 2.74 4.00
CA THR A 114 22.22 1.49 4.36
C THR A 114 23.66 1.80 4.77
N PRO A 115 23.93 2.18 6.05
CA PRO A 115 25.28 2.50 6.48
C PRO A 115 26.18 1.27 6.34
N ARG A 116 27.44 1.48 5.95
CA ARG A 116 28.43 0.41 5.95
C ARG A 116 28.61 -0.12 7.38
N GLU A 117 28.24 -1.35 7.62
CA GLU A 117 28.71 -2.05 8.79
C GLU A 117 30.24 -2.17 8.67
N LYS A 118 30.95 -1.68 9.68
CA LYS A 118 32.36 -1.99 9.83
C LYS A 118 32.43 -3.46 10.26
N ILE A 119 32.54 -4.36 9.28
CA ILE A 119 32.84 -5.77 9.55
C ILE A 119 34.21 -5.77 10.22
N LYS A 120 34.25 -5.94 11.52
CA LYS A 120 35.47 -6.28 12.23
C LYS A 120 35.82 -7.70 11.83
N ILE A 121 36.59 -7.86 10.76
CA ILE A 121 37.21 -9.15 10.43
C ILE A 121 38.26 -9.35 11.52
N SER A 122 37.93 -10.12 12.55
CA SER A 122 38.91 -10.68 13.45
C SER A 122 39.66 -11.73 12.65
N ILE A 123 40.82 -11.37 12.09
CA ILE A 123 41.74 -12.34 11.51
C ILE A 123 42.22 -13.18 12.72
N PRO A 124 41.91 -14.50 12.77
CA PRO A 124 42.47 -15.33 13.82
C PRO A 124 43.97 -15.25 13.78
N ALA A 125 44.60 -15.08 14.92
CA ALA A 125 46.06 -15.14 15.00
C ALA A 125 46.53 -16.51 14.42
N PRO A 126 47.64 -16.53 13.65
CA PRO A 126 48.15 -17.78 13.11
C PRO A 126 48.40 -18.76 14.26
N PRO A 127 48.00 -20.03 14.13
CA PRO A 127 48.21 -21.01 15.17
C PRO A 127 49.65 -21.13 15.54
N GLN A 128 49.93 -21.13 16.83
CA GLN A 128 51.32 -21.36 17.32
C GLN A 128 51.75 -22.79 17.01
N PRO A 129 53.01 -23.04 16.60
CA PRO A 129 53.48 -24.36 16.29
C PRO A 129 53.39 -25.25 17.53
N GLY A 130 52.58 -26.33 17.48
CA GLY A 130 52.48 -27.34 18.53
C GLY A 130 51.11 -27.46 19.22
N GLU A 131 50.11 -26.62 18.94
CA GLU A 131 48.78 -26.78 19.47
C GLU A 131 47.92 -27.72 18.59
N PRO A 132 47.27 -28.76 19.13
CA PRO A 132 46.39 -29.61 18.34
C PRO A 132 45.14 -28.82 17.95
N THR A 133 45.04 -28.45 16.66
CA THR A 133 43.89 -27.77 16.09
C THR A 133 42.64 -28.67 16.20
N LYS A 134 41.79 -28.42 17.21
CA LYS A 134 40.42 -28.86 17.16
C LYS A 134 39.71 -28.07 16.04
N PRO A 135 39.08 -28.75 15.08
CA PRO A 135 38.32 -28.05 14.06
C PRO A 135 37.15 -27.31 14.72
N THR A 136 37.31 -26.01 14.93
CA THR A 136 36.20 -25.16 15.36
C THR A 136 35.27 -25.00 14.17
N PRO A 137 34.02 -25.44 14.26
CA PRO A 137 33.08 -25.29 13.15
C PRO A 137 32.98 -23.79 12.82
N PRO A 138 32.98 -23.43 11.53
CA PRO A 138 32.89 -22.04 11.13
C PRO A 138 31.64 -21.43 11.77
N LYS A 139 31.83 -20.43 12.64
CA LYS A 139 30.71 -19.63 13.15
C LYS A 139 30.04 -19.03 11.93
N LYS A 140 28.88 -19.55 11.57
CA LYS A 140 28.02 -18.94 10.58
C LYS A 140 27.70 -17.54 11.11
N HIS A 141 28.37 -16.52 10.59
CA HIS A 141 27.94 -15.15 10.77
C HIS A 141 26.55 -15.06 10.14
N ARG A 142 25.53 -15.12 10.98
CA ARG A 142 24.18 -14.74 10.58
C ARG A 142 24.28 -13.23 10.33
N VAL A 143 24.30 -12.84 9.07
CA VAL A 143 24.06 -11.44 8.69
C VAL A 143 22.66 -11.17 9.18
N ASP A 144 22.55 -10.38 10.24
CA ASP A 144 21.25 -9.99 10.77
C ASP A 144 20.69 -8.91 9.82
N LEU A 145 19.92 -9.36 8.82
CA LEU A 145 19.27 -8.51 7.82
C LEU A 145 18.06 -7.75 8.41
N THR A 146 17.86 -7.83 9.71
CA THR A 146 16.66 -7.31 10.39
C THR A 146 16.83 -5.90 10.95
N HIS A 147 17.94 -5.21 10.70
CA HIS A 147 18.06 -3.81 11.12
C HIS A 147 17.15 -2.92 10.28
N PRO A 148 16.16 -2.27 10.88
CA PRO A 148 15.33 -1.33 10.17
C PRO A 148 16.16 -0.11 9.75
N TYR A 149 16.15 0.19 8.45
CA TYR A 149 16.89 1.33 7.90
C TYR A 149 16.02 2.59 7.87
N THR A 150 16.68 3.75 7.92
CA THR A 150 15.97 5.01 7.66
C THR A 150 15.52 5.06 6.20
N VAL A 151 14.23 5.31 6.01
CA VAL A 151 13.59 5.39 4.70
C VAL A 151 13.08 6.80 4.47
N PHE A 152 13.42 7.39 3.33
CA PHE A 152 12.86 8.63 2.84
C PHE A 152 12.04 8.33 1.58
N ASN A 153 10.83 8.87 1.51
CA ASN A 153 10.00 8.83 0.32
C ASN A 153 9.74 10.25 -0.14
N LEU A 154 9.92 10.50 -1.43
CA LEU A 154 9.47 11.72 -2.11
C LEU A 154 8.47 11.32 -3.18
N TYR A 155 7.44 12.10 -3.37
CA TYR A 155 6.40 11.78 -4.33
C TYR A 155 5.68 13.01 -4.87
N ALA A 156 5.23 12.88 -6.10
CA ALA A 156 4.25 13.76 -6.72
C ALA A 156 3.22 12.87 -7.40
N GLN A 157 1.98 12.86 -6.93
CA GLN A 157 0.91 12.03 -7.45
C GLN A 157 -0.32 12.88 -7.75
N SER A 158 -0.96 12.61 -8.86
CA SER A 158 -2.31 13.12 -9.14
C SER A 158 -3.24 11.95 -9.43
N ILE A 159 -4.40 11.94 -8.79
CA ILE A 159 -5.46 10.96 -9.00
C ILE A 159 -6.75 11.67 -9.31
N SER A 160 -7.47 11.20 -10.32
CA SER A 160 -8.78 11.69 -10.70
C SER A 160 -9.79 10.55 -10.66
N LEU A 161 -10.78 10.67 -9.80
CA LEU A 161 -11.85 9.72 -9.57
C LEU A 161 -13.16 10.30 -10.08
N ASN A 162 -13.84 9.59 -10.96
CA ASN A 162 -15.10 10.06 -11.55
C ASN A 162 -16.32 9.65 -10.75
N LYS A 163 -16.16 8.69 -9.82
CA LYS A 163 -17.30 8.21 -9.03
C LYS A 163 -16.88 7.98 -7.59
N ILE A 164 -17.40 8.82 -6.71
CA ILE A 164 -17.33 8.65 -5.25
C ILE A 164 -18.73 8.91 -4.71
N ASN A 165 -19.31 7.92 -4.05
CA ASN A 165 -20.63 8.08 -3.44
C ASN A 165 -20.53 8.88 -2.14
N PHE A 166 -21.59 9.63 -1.87
CA PHE A 166 -21.78 10.40 -0.65
C PHE A 166 -23.22 10.26 -0.16
N TYR A 167 -23.40 9.93 1.10
CA TYR A 167 -24.71 9.63 1.70
C TYR A 167 -25.11 10.62 2.80
N GLY A 168 -24.38 11.75 2.89
CA GLY A 168 -24.47 12.68 4.01
C GLY A 168 -23.44 12.36 5.10
N LEU A 169 -23.48 13.13 6.17
CA LEU A 169 -22.55 13.03 7.28
C LEU A 169 -23.17 12.30 8.47
N GLY A 170 -22.34 11.56 9.21
CA GLY A 170 -22.70 10.91 10.47
C GLY A 170 -23.12 9.45 10.31
N ASN A 171 -23.25 8.81 11.47
CA ASN A 171 -23.55 7.38 11.59
C ASN A 171 -25.00 7.02 11.17
N ASP A 172 -25.90 7.98 11.20
CA ASP A 172 -27.32 7.82 10.91
C ASP A 172 -27.72 8.34 9.50
N SER A 173 -26.71 8.65 8.66
CA SER A 173 -26.97 8.95 7.25
C SER A 173 -27.76 7.81 6.58
N THR A 174 -28.61 8.12 5.61
CA THR A 174 -29.50 7.14 4.97
C THR A 174 -29.14 6.91 3.52
N GLN A 175 -29.50 5.75 2.97
CA GLN A 175 -29.32 5.48 1.53
C GLN A 175 -30.14 6.43 0.64
N ALA A 176 -31.25 6.96 1.15
CA ALA A 176 -32.06 7.94 0.43
C ALA A 176 -31.30 9.25 0.14
N GLY A 177 -30.29 9.58 0.94
CA GLY A 177 -29.39 10.71 0.72
C GLY A 177 -28.26 10.43 -0.29
N ALA A 178 -28.28 9.31 -0.99
CA ALA A 178 -27.22 8.94 -1.91
C ALA A 178 -27.03 9.98 -3.03
N SER A 179 -25.79 10.40 -3.21
CA SER A 179 -25.35 11.28 -4.28
C SER A 179 -23.95 10.88 -4.75
N VAL A 180 -23.48 11.44 -5.84
CA VAL A 180 -22.18 11.13 -6.42
C VAL A 180 -21.41 12.41 -6.74
N PHE A 181 -20.10 12.34 -6.62
CA PHE A 181 -19.19 13.40 -7.05
C PHE A 181 -17.91 12.81 -7.66
N GLY A 182 -17.23 13.62 -8.45
CA GLY A 182 -15.87 13.34 -8.89
C GLY A 182 -14.87 14.16 -8.08
N MET A 183 -13.66 13.66 -7.95
CA MET A 183 -12.58 14.31 -7.22
C MET A 183 -11.26 14.15 -7.99
N THR A 184 -10.51 15.23 -8.08
CA THR A 184 -9.10 15.15 -8.44
C THR A 184 -8.29 15.62 -7.25
N GLU A 185 -7.33 14.80 -6.82
CA GLU A 185 -6.38 15.18 -5.77
C GLU A 185 -4.96 15.10 -6.30
N THR A 186 -4.20 16.15 -6.06
CA THR A 186 -2.75 16.20 -6.33
C THR A 186 -2.01 16.34 -5.00
N ILE A 187 -1.08 15.43 -4.75
CA ILE A 187 -0.25 15.40 -3.55
C ILE A 187 1.21 15.51 -4.00
N VAL A 188 1.93 16.47 -3.42
CA VAL A 188 3.37 16.65 -3.64
C VAL A 188 4.05 16.77 -2.30
N GLY A 189 5.03 15.93 -2.03
CA GLY A 189 5.69 15.98 -0.73
C GLY A 189 6.60 14.80 -0.47
N GLY A 190 6.73 14.45 0.80
CA GLY A 190 7.54 13.33 1.21
C GLY A 190 7.32 12.91 2.65
N SER A 191 7.85 11.75 2.96
CA SER A 191 7.81 11.18 4.31
C SER A 191 9.15 10.59 4.69
N VAL A 192 9.38 10.49 5.99
CA VAL A 192 10.55 9.85 6.58
C VAL A 192 10.12 8.84 7.64
N ILE A 193 10.74 7.68 7.62
CA ILE A 193 10.61 6.66 8.66
C ILE A 193 12.00 6.45 9.22
N LYS A 194 12.21 6.80 10.47
CA LYS A 194 13.50 6.67 11.14
C LYS A 194 13.40 5.69 12.31
N PRO A 195 14.01 4.52 12.21
CA PRO A 195 14.17 3.62 13.37
C PRO A 195 15.04 4.30 14.42
N VAL A 196 14.60 4.29 15.66
CA VAL A 196 15.32 4.95 16.77
C VAL A 196 15.75 4.00 17.84
N TYR A 197 15.09 2.84 17.97
CA TYR A 197 15.41 1.89 19.00
C TYR A 197 15.07 0.46 18.62
N GLU A 198 15.99 -0.47 18.90
CA GLU A 198 15.81 -1.91 18.81
C GLU A 198 16.14 -2.54 20.16
N TRP A 199 15.25 -3.34 20.69
CA TRP A 199 15.49 -4.09 21.93
C TRP A 199 15.73 -5.57 21.64
N PRO A 200 16.97 -6.06 21.69
CA PRO A 200 17.28 -7.42 21.28
C PRO A 200 16.94 -8.51 22.31
N ALA A 201 16.64 -8.15 23.57
CA ALA A 201 16.70 -9.11 24.68
C ALA A 201 15.40 -9.88 24.98
N ILE A 202 14.22 -9.37 24.67
CA ILE A 202 12.94 -9.99 25.08
C ILE A 202 11.98 -10.22 23.90
N SER A 203 12.01 -9.33 22.95
CA SER A 203 11.23 -9.36 21.71
C SER A 203 11.90 -8.38 20.77
N LYS A 204 11.79 -8.60 19.47
CA LYS A 204 12.24 -7.60 18.49
C LYS A 204 11.32 -6.39 18.61
N LEU A 205 11.60 -5.48 19.53
CA LEU A 205 10.87 -4.23 19.66
C LEU A 205 11.52 -3.22 18.71
N ASN A 206 10.82 -2.90 17.64
CA ASN A 206 11.21 -1.84 16.73
C ASN A 206 10.39 -0.59 17.03
N LEU A 207 11.06 0.48 17.38
CA LEU A 207 10.46 1.80 17.52
C LEU A 207 10.94 2.67 16.36
N ALA A 208 10.02 3.19 15.56
CA ALA A 208 10.32 4.11 14.47
C ALA A 208 9.56 5.43 14.65
N LEU A 209 10.23 6.54 14.36
CA LEU A 209 9.62 7.85 14.21
C LEU A 209 9.19 8.05 12.75
N LEU A 210 8.04 8.67 12.59
CA LEU A 210 7.45 9.00 11.30
C LEU A 210 7.36 10.52 11.18
N GLY A 211 7.61 11.03 9.98
CA GLY A 211 7.41 12.43 9.65
C GLY A 211 6.94 12.57 8.22
N GLU A 212 6.05 13.51 7.95
CA GLU A 212 5.57 13.81 6.59
C GLU A 212 5.34 15.29 6.39
N ALA A 213 5.51 15.76 5.16
CA ALA A 213 5.19 17.11 4.75
C ALA A 213 4.69 17.08 3.30
N ASN A 214 3.45 17.56 3.10
CA ASN A 214 2.75 17.46 1.82
C ASN A 214 2.04 18.75 1.47
N GLY A 215 2.07 19.13 0.18
CA GLY A 215 1.08 20.01 -0.42
C GLY A 215 -0.05 19.16 -0.98
N ARG A 216 -1.30 19.49 -0.66
CA ARG A 216 -2.49 18.78 -1.14
C ARG A 216 -3.42 19.76 -1.84
N PHE A 217 -3.84 19.39 -3.03
CA PHE A 217 -4.71 20.18 -3.89
C PHE A 217 -5.88 19.31 -4.33
N VAL A 218 -7.06 19.62 -3.83
CA VAL A 218 -8.30 18.91 -4.15
C VAL A 218 -9.14 19.77 -5.07
N ASN A 219 -9.75 19.14 -6.07
CA ASN A 219 -10.75 19.76 -6.94
C ASN A 219 -11.95 18.82 -7.02
N LEU A 220 -13.12 19.33 -6.65
CA LEU A 220 -14.37 18.59 -6.70
C LEU A 220 -15.17 18.99 -7.93
N ARG A 221 -15.84 18.02 -8.54
CA ARG A 221 -16.76 18.24 -9.65
C ARG A 221 -18.05 17.48 -9.41
N GLY A 222 -19.15 18.01 -9.90
CA GLY A 222 -20.39 17.28 -9.99
C GLY A 222 -20.30 16.22 -11.05
N GLU A 223 -20.85 15.03 -10.78
CA GLU A 223 -20.93 13.95 -11.75
C GLU A 223 -22.39 13.75 -12.18
N TYR A 224 -22.58 13.62 -13.48
CA TYR A 224 -23.89 13.46 -14.10
C TYR A 224 -23.91 12.18 -14.93
N GLY A 225 -25.13 11.64 -15.15
CA GLY A 225 -25.29 10.37 -15.87
C GLY A 225 -24.92 9.12 -15.05
N GLN A 226 -24.77 9.27 -13.73
CA GLN A 226 -24.53 8.20 -12.79
C GLN A 226 -25.85 7.67 -12.19
N SER A 227 -25.77 6.56 -11.43
CA SER A 227 -26.93 5.96 -10.76
C SER A 227 -27.55 6.87 -9.69
N PHE A 228 -26.78 7.78 -9.11
CA PHE A 228 -27.22 8.74 -8.11
C PHE A 228 -27.13 10.17 -8.65
N PRO A 229 -27.92 11.11 -8.11
CA PRO A 229 -27.81 12.53 -8.47
C PRO A 229 -26.45 13.11 -8.07
N SER A 230 -26.04 14.15 -8.76
CA SER A 230 -24.81 14.89 -8.41
C SER A 230 -24.90 15.46 -7.00
N ILE A 231 -23.80 15.40 -6.24
CA ILE A 231 -23.72 15.95 -4.88
C ILE A 231 -24.17 17.41 -4.81
N GLN A 232 -23.88 18.21 -5.83
CA GLN A 232 -24.21 19.63 -5.88
C GLN A 232 -25.72 19.90 -5.97
N THR A 233 -26.52 18.91 -6.37
CA THR A 233 -27.98 19.03 -6.44
C THR A 233 -28.68 18.60 -5.14
N VAL A 234 -28.00 17.81 -4.30
CA VAL A 234 -28.57 17.23 -3.07
C VAL A 234 -28.05 17.97 -1.83
N TYR A 235 -26.79 18.39 -1.85
CA TYR A 235 -26.09 18.94 -0.69
C TYR A 235 -25.56 20.34 -0.96
N ASN A 236 -25.31 21.07 0.11
CA ASN A 236 -24.71 22.39 0.09
C ASN A 236 -23.52 22.48 1.06
N ASN A 237 -22.87 23.62 1.17
CA ASN A 237 -21.67 23.76 2.01
C ASN A 237 -21.94 23.59 3.52
N ALA A 238 -23.19 23.73 3.97
CA ALA A 238 -23.54 23.47 5.39
C ALA A 238 -23.67 21.96 5.68
N THR A 239 -24.15 21.18 4.71
CA THR A 239 -24.36 19.73 4.84
C THR A 239 -23.20 18.90 4.29
N ALA A 240 -22.34 19.50 3.46
CA ALA A 240 -21.08 18.94 2.96
C ALA A 240 -20.00 20.04 2.99
N PRO A 241 -19.39 20.32 4.16
CA PRO A 241 -18.42 21.40 4.31
C PRO A 241 -17.24 21.25 3.33
N GLY A 242 -16.91 22.32 2.60
CA GLY A 242 -15.89 22.31 1.57
C GLY A 242 -16.39 22.02 0.17
N LEU A 243 -17.71 21.76 -0.01
CA LEU A 243 -18.29 21.52 -1.33
C LEU A 243 -18.18 22.76 -2.25
N ALA A 244 -18.36 23.95 -1.69
CA ALA A 244 -18.30 25.19 -2.45
C ALA A 244 -16.88 25.73 -2.70
N SER A 245 -15.90 25.29 -1.92
CA SER A 245 -14.53 25.80 -2.02
C SER A 245 -13.51 24.75 -1.54
N GLN A 246 -12.49 24.51 -2.35
CA GLN A 246 -11.41 23.57 -2.06
C GLN A 246 -10.08 24.34 -2.05
N PRO A 247 -9.68 24.89 -0.89
CA PRO A 247 -8.36 25.53 -0.78
C PRO A 247 -7.23 24.51 -0.91
N GLY A 248 -6.04 24.95 -1.29
CA GLY A 248 -4.84 24.14 -1.16
C GLY A 248 -4.45 23.97 0.31
N PHE A 249 -3.93 22.81 0.67
CA PHE A 249 -3.50 22.48 2.03
C PHE A 249 -2.00 22.24 2.09
N ILE A 250 -1.42 22.62 3.21
CA ILE A 250 -0.11 22.16 3.67
C ILE A 250 -0.39 21.15 4.80
N GLN A 251 -0.01 19.91 4.59
CA GLN A 251 -0.14 18.86 5.59
C GLN A 251 1.22 18.58 6.20
N LEU A 252 1.30 18.65 7.52
CA LEU A 252 2.44 18.20 8.30
C LEU A 252 1.98 17.06 9.19
N GLY A 253 2.75 15.98 9.22
CA GLY A 253 2.45 14.81 10.04
C GLY A 253 3.66 14.36 10.82
N GLU A 254 3.42 13.92 12.05
CA GLU A 254 4.41 13.33 12.94
C GLU A 254 3.80 12.14 13.65
N GLY A 255 4.59 11.11 13.87
CA GLY A 255 4.08 9.92 14.51
C GLY A 255 5.17 8.96 14.95
N PHE A 256 4.72 7.86 15.52
CA PHE A 256 5.60 6.75 15.86
C PHE A 256 4.91 5.42 15.57
N ARG A 257 5.74 4.43 15.26
CA ARG A 257 5.34 3.04 15.10
C ARG A 257 6.12 2.17 16.06
N ILE A 258 5.42 1.25 16.71
CA ILE A 258 6.01 0.26 17.61
C ILE A 258 5.61 -1.12 17.08
N GLU A 259 6.59 -1.94 16.78
CA GLU A 259 6.40 -3.29 16.24
C GLU A 259 7.09 -4.32 17.14
N PRO A 260 6.52 -4.67 18.29
CA PRO A 260 7.05 -5.77 19.10
C PRO A 260 6.57 -7.12 18.54
N SER A 261 7.45 -8.11 18.55
CA SER A 261 7.08 -9.51 18.34
C SER A 261 7.42 -10.31 19.60
N ILE A 262 6.44 -11.02 20.14
CA ILE A 262 6.58 -11.84 21.34
C ILE A 262 6.61 -13.31 20.91
N GLY A 263 7.79 -13.89 20.89
CA GLY A 263 8.01 -15.21 20.30
C GLY A 263 7.73 -15.21 18.78
N ASP A 264 7.40 -16.40 18.26
CA ASP A 264 7.14 -16.58 16.82
C ASP A 264 5.66 -16.42 16.46
N HIS A 265 4.79 -16.31 17.46
CA HIS A 265 3.34 -16.37 17.28
C HIS A 265 2.63 -15.03 17.42
N PHE A 266 3.12 -14.11 18.22
CA PHE A 266 2.40 -12.87 18.53
C PHE A 266 3.14 -11.66 18.00
N GLN A 267 2.51 -10.93 17.08
CA GLN A 267 3.02 -9.74 16.45
C GLN A 267 2.07 -8.58 16.71
N LEU A 268 2.63 -7.45 17.09
CA LEU A 268 1.91 -6.21 17.31
C LEU A 268 2.41 -5.16 16.31
N ASN A 269 1.51 -4.34 15.81
CA ASN A 269 1.85 -3.17 15.01
C ASN A 269 1.01 -2.01 15.50
N TYR A 270 1.63 -1.10 16.23
CA TYR A 270 1.00 0.06 16.81
C TYR A 270 1.49 1.32 16.13
N LEU A 271 0.57 2.05 15.54
CA LEU A 271 0.80 3.33 14.90
C LEU A 271 0.05 4.41 15.68
N ALA A 272 0.72 5.49 16.03
CA ALA A 272 0.09 6.73 16.42
C ALA A 272 0.62 7.87 15.56
N ASN A 273 -0.28 8.61 14.95
CA ASN A 273 0.04 9.67 14.00
C ASN A 273 -0.77 10.93 14.32
N PHE A 274 -0.11 12.07 14.31
CA PHE A 274 -0.71 13.39 14.46
C PHE A 274 -0.46 14.19 13.18
N GLN A 275 -1.52 14.63 12.55
CA GLN A 275 -1.48 15.38 11.29
C GLN A 275 -2.09 16.76 11.48
N GLN A 276 -1.50 17.76 10.85
CA GLN A 276 -1.96 19.13 10.83
C GLN A 276 -2.21 19.55 9.38
N PHE A 277 -3.43 19.96 9.10
CA PHE A 277 -3.85 20.44 7.78
C PHE A 277 -4.07 21.93 7.86
N PHE A 278 -3.22 22.68 7.20
CA PHE A 278 -3.30 24.14 7.10
C PHE A 278 -3.83 24.52 5.74
N ALA A 279 -4.91 25.31 5.71
CA ALA A 279 -5.47 25.91 4.51
C ALA A 279 -5.15 27.42 4.50
N PRO A 280 -4.01 27.86 3.96
CA PRO A 280 -3.58 29.28 4.07
C PRO A 280 -4.53 30.28 3.45
N SER A 281 -5.20 29.91 2.35
CA SER A 281 -6.16 30.78 1.66
C SER A 281 -7.55 30.81 2.31
N ASN A 282 -7.88 29.83 3.17
CA ASN A 282 -9.14 29.79 3.91
C ASN A 282 -8.98 28.97 5.20
N SER A 283 -8.56 29.64 6.26
CA SER A 283 -8.26 29.02 7.56
C SER A 283 -9.45 28.31 8.21
N GLN A 284 -10.69 28.60 7.77
CA GLN A 284 -11.88 27.91 8.23
C GLN A 284 -11.81 26.38 7.97
N TYR A 285 -11.05 25.95 6.98
CA TYR A 285 -10.85 24.54 6.66
C TYR A 285 -9.59 23.93 7.27
N SER A 286 -8.86 24.68 8.12
CA SER A 286 -7.70 24.15 8.83
C SER A 286 -8.15 23.28 10.01
N PHE A 287 -7.54 22.11 10.17
CA PHE A 287 -7.85 21.17 11.23
C PHE A 287 -6.62 20.32 11.58
N ARG A 288 -6.72 19.57 12.64
CA ARG A 288 -5.74 18.59 13.10
C ARG A 288 -6.39 17.22 13.18
N ARG A 289 -5.60 16.18 13.04
CA ARG A 289 -6.09 14.80 13.17
C ARG A 289 -5.13 13.98 14.00
N TRP A 290 -5.66 13.25 14.94
CA TRP A 290 -4.97 12.20 15.65
C TRP A 290 -5.50 10.84 15.18
N THR A 291 -4.59 9.92 14.83
CA THR A 291 -4.95 8.56 14.43
C THR A 291 -4.14 7.56 15.23
N THR A 292 -4.82 6.60 15.81
CA THR A 292 -4.22 5.45 16.50
C THR A 292 -4.73 4.19 15.83
N ASP A 293 -3.81 3.34 15.36
CA ASP A 293 -4.08 2.06 14.72
C ASP A 293 -3.31 0.97 15.46
N LEU A 294 -4.02 0.12 16.16
CA LEU A 294 -3.47 -0.96 16.99
C LEU A 294 -3.83 -2.30 16.36
N ASN A 295 -2.85 -2.95 15.78
CA ASN A 295 -3.03 -4.27 15.15
C ASN A 295 -2.30 -5.35 15.97
N HIS A 296 -3.03 -6.42 16.26
CA HIS A 296 -2.56 -7.61 16.97
C HIS A 296 -2.72 -8.80 16.03
N THR A 297 -1.64 -9.50 15.72
CA THR A 297 -1.70 -10.71 14.90
C THR A 297 -1.17 -11.88 15.70
N PHE A 298 -1.97 -12.93 15.80
CA PHE A 298 -1.60 -14.19 16.40
C PHE A 298 -1.48 -15.26 15.32
N ASN A 299 -0.25 -15.75 15.10
CA ASN A 299 0.02 -16.83 14.17
C ASN A 299 -0.33 -18.16 14.81
N LEU A 300 -1.40 -18.81 14.34
CA LEU A 300 -1.87 -20.09 14.83
C LEU A 300 -0.88 -21.21 14.49
N TYR A 301 -0.36 -21.20 13.29
CA TYR A 301 0.66 -22.13 12.81
C TYR A 301 1.41 -21.56 11.61
N GLY A 302 2.63 -22.06 11.43
CA GLY A 302 3.42 -21.92 10.22
C GLY A 302 3.93 -23.28 9.79
N ARG A 303 3.74 -23.65 8.53
CA ARG A 303 4.31 -24.86 7.94
C ARG A 303 5.09 -24.52 6.69
N THR A 304 6.35 -24.91 6.67
CA THR A 304 7.16 -24.86 5.44
C THR A 304 7.14 -26.26 4.82
N LYS A 305 6.50 -26.41 3.66
CA LYS A 305 6.63 -27.60 2.83
C LYS A 305 7.74 -27.34 1.81
N SER A 306 8.80 -28.13 1.84
CA SER A 306 9.79 -28.18 0.78
C SER A 306 9.45 -29.32 -0.16
N SER A 307 9.35 -29.05 -1.45
CA SER A 307 9.32 -30.08 -2.49
C SER A 307 10.47 -29.81 -3.45
N THR A 308 11.08 -30.88 -3.93
CA THR A 308 12.04 -30.81 -5.02
C THR A 308 11.27 -30.80 -6.33
N MET A 309 11.26 -29.69 -7.06
CA MET A 309 10.82 -29.69 -8.46
C MET A 309 11.92 -30.30 -9.31
N ASN A 310 11.58 -31.36 -10.06
CA ASN A 310 12.44 -31.80 -11.16
C ASN A 310 12.34 -30.75 -12.26
N THR A 311 13.44 -30.07 -12.50
CA THR A 311 13.57 -29.08 -13.59
C THR A 311 13.69 -29.71 -14.97
N ASP A 312 13.63 -31.04 -15.05
CA ASP A 312 13.78 -31.80 -16.33
C ASP A 312 12.67 -31.54 -17.36
N ALA A 313 11.64 -30.78 -17.03
CA ALA A 313 10.48 -30.66 -17.90
C ALA A 313 10.43 -29.42 -18.80
N ASN A 314 11.15 -28.33 -18.52
CA ASN A 314 10.90 -27.05 -19.22
C ASN A 314 12.08 -26.07 -19.36
N GLY A 315 13.32 -26.48 -19.21
CA GLY A 315 14.45 -25.57 -19.41
C GLY A 315 15.39 -26.04 -20.52
N PRO A 316 15.98 -25.14 -21.31
CA PRO A 316 17.09 -25.49 -22.15
C PRO A 316 18.25 -25.95 -21.28
N ASP A 317 18.99 -26.91 -21.77
CA ASP A 317 20.07 -27.72 -21.18
C ASP A 317 21.26 -26.94 -20.57
N GLU A 318 21.04 -25.88 -19.83
CA GLU A 318 22.12 -25.13 -19.20
C GLU A 318 22.80 -25.85 -18.01
N CYS A 319 22.20 -26.92 -17.50
CA CYS A 319 22.77 -27.65 -16.38
C CYS A 319 23.70 -28.83 -16.80
N ALA A 320 23.88 -29.11 -18.06
CA ALA A 320 24.47 -30.40 -18.42
C ALA A 320 25.43 -30.42 -19.63
N PRO A 321 26.53 -31.06 -19.49
CA PRO A 321 26.99 -31.98 -20.50
C PRO A 321 26.02 -33.20 -20.53
N PRO A 322 25.86 -33.90 -21.66
CA PRO A 322 24.67 -34.70 -21.98
C PRO A 322 24.27 -35.88 -21.07
N LYS A 323 24.65 -35.87 -19.82
CA LYS A 323 24.27 -36.94 -18.87
C LYS A 323 24.16 -36.53 -17.40
N GLN A 324 24.18 -35.26 -17.06
CA GLN A 324 24.14 -34.83 -15.66
C GLN A 324 22.78 -34.24 -15.30
N LYS A 325 22.02 -34.92 -14.43
CA LYS A 325 20.76 -34.40 -13.91
C LYS A 325 21.00 -33.12 -13.10
N CYS A 326 20.26 -32.06 -13.40
CA CYS A 326 20.28 -30.88 -12.58
C CYS A 326 19.92 -31.18 -11.14
N PRO A 327 20.61 -30.59 -10.14
CA PRO A 327 20.20 -30.75 -8.76
C PRO A 327 18.78 -30.14 -8.59
N PRO A 328 17.88 -30.86 -7.89
CA PRO A 328 16.53 -30.38 -7.67
C PRO A 328 16.56 -29.05 -6.92
N ILE A 329 15.86 -28.04 -7.46
CA ILE A 329 15.71 -26.75 -6.79
C ILE A 329 14.73 -26.93 -5.63
N PRO A 330 15.14 -26.69 -4.38
CA PRO A 330 14.23 -26.79 -3.25
C PRO A 330 13.17 -25.69 -3.36
N TYR A 331 11.93 -26.06 -3.53
CA TYR A 331 10.79 -25.17 -3.47
C TYR A 331 10.20 -25.23 -2.06
N SER A 332 10.24 -24.13 -1.32
CA SER A 332 9.59 -24.03 -0.02
C SER A 332 8.27 -23.30 -0.12
N ARG A 333 7.23 -23.88 0.46
CA ARG A 333 5.90 -23.32 0.51
C ARG A 333 5.51 -23.09 1.96
N ASN A 334 5.22 -21.85 2.30
CA ASN A 334 4.73 -21.49 3.61
C ASN A 334 3.20 -21.61 3.65
N LEU A 335 2.69 -22.43 4.55
CA LEU A 335 1.28 -22.52 4.89
C LEU A 335 1.09 -21.86 6.23
N ASN A 336 0.30 -20.78 6.27
CA ASN A 336 0.08 -20.00 7.47
C ASN A 336 -1.40 -19.93 7.81
N GLY A 337 -1.69 -19.87 9.09
CA GLY A 337 -2.98 -19.50 9.63
C GLY A 337 -2.78 -18.45 10.71
N SER A 338 -3.60 -17.42 10.73
CA SER A 338 -3.52 -16.32 11.69
C SER A 338 -4.89 -15.78 12.08
N ILE A 339 -4.96 -15.25 13.28
CA ILE A 339 -6.05 -14.39 13.74
C ILE A 339 -5.45 -13.01 13.96
N SER A 340 -6.10 -11.96 13.45
CA SER A 340 -5.74 -10.59 13.78
C SER A 340 -6.92 -9.82 14.37
N ALA A 341 -6.61 -8.87 15.24
CA ALA A 341 -7.54 -7.91 15.78
C ALA A 341 -6.95 -6.51 15.62
N ARG A 342 -7.72 -5.59 15.05
CA ARG A 342 -7.34 -4.22 14.80
C ARG A 342 -8.31 -3.26 15.44
N LEU A 343 -7.78 -2.27 16.16
CA LEU A 343 -8.54 -1.13 16.67
C LEU A 343 -7.99 0.14 15.99
N LEU A 344 -8.83 0.78 15.18
CA LEU A 344 -8.55 2.07 14.56
C LEU A 344 -9.42 3.14 15.21
N VAL A 345 -8.77 4.17 15.74
CA VAL A 345 -9.42 5.38 16.24
C VAL A 345 -8.81 6.58 15.55
N SER A 346 -9.62 7.40 14.92
CA SER A 346 -9.16 8.65 14.33
C SER A 346 -10.09 9.80 14.73
N GLU A 347 -9.50 10.84 15.27
CA GLU A 347 -10.21 12.02 15.75
C GLU A 347 -9.69 13.27 15.08
N SER A 348 -10.60 14.06 14.51
CA SER A 348 -10.28 15.35 13.93
C SER A 348 -10.64 16.48 14.88
N ILE A 349 -9.74 17.43 15.03
CA ILE A 349 -9.84 18.58 15.93
C ILE A 349 -9.90 19.83 15.07
N ALA A 350 -11.06 20.43 14.98
CA ALA A 350 -11.28 21.74 14.38
C ALA A 350 -11.56 22.76 15.51
N SER A 351 -10.90 23.89 15.47
CA SER A 351 -10.99 24.92 16.54
C SER A 351 -11.91 26.07 16.11
N GLY A 352 -12.68 26.60 17.07
CA GLY A 352 -13.55 27.74 16.85
C GLY A 352 -14.61 27.48 15.78
N THR A 353 -14.60 28.28 14.71
CA THR A 353 -15.50 28.15 13.57
C THR A 353 -14.95 27.26 12.44
N SER A 354 -13.79 26.60 12.67
CA SER A 354 -13.20 25.72 11.69
C SER A 354 -13.98 24.43 11.55
N VAL A 355 -13.99 23.89 10.33
CA VAL A 355 -14.66 22.64 9.97
C VAL A 355 -13.73 21.74 9.16
N VAL A 356 -13.87 20.43 9.34
CA VAL A 356 -13.16 19.45 8.51
C VAL A 356 -13.89 19.32 7.19
N PRO A 357 -13.25 19.60 6.03
CA PRO A 357 -13.87 19.41 4.74
C PRO A 357 -14.32 17.96 4.54
N PHE A 358 -15.51 17.75 3.97
CA PHE A 358 -16.08 16.41 3.86
C PHE A 358 -15.20 15.44 3.07
N TYR A 359 -14.44 15.94 2.10
CA TYR A 359 -13.53 15.14 1.28
C TYR A 359 -12.26 14.69 2.04
N PHE A 360 -11.97 15.26 3.20
CA PHE A 360 -10.94 14.78 4.14
C PHE A 360 -11.52 14.03 5.34
N GLN A 361 -12.84 13.91 5.44
CA GLN A 361 -13.43 13.11 6.49
C GLN A 361 -13.28 11.62 6.18
N GLN A 362 -13.00 10.83 7.20
CA GLN A 362 -12.85 9.39 7.06
C GLN A 362 -14.19 8.69 6.82
N THR A 363 -14.11 7.53 6.19
CA THR A 363 -15.30 6.76 5.79
C THR A 363 -15.25 5.35 6.34
N LEU A 364 -16.43 4.82 6.62
CA LEU A 364 -16.68 3.40 6.85
C LEU A 364 -17.75 2.92 5.88
N GLY A 365 -17.67 1.64 5.52
CA GLY A 365 -18.61 0.97 4.61
C GLY A 365 -17.96 0.55 3.32
N GLY A 366 -18.10 -0.73 2.97
CA GLY A 366 -17.49 -1.35 1.79
C GLY A 366 -15.98 -1.31 1.85
N ALA A 367 -15.41 -0.32 1.22
CA ALA A 367 -14.01 0.02 1.32
C ALA A 367 -13.81 1.54 1.38
N ASP A 368 -12.72 1.98 1.98
CA ASP A 368 -12.31 3.38 1.97
C ASP A 368 -11.65 3.78 0.64
N ILE A 369 -11.21 5.03 0.53
CA ILE A 369 -10.62 5.53 -0.72
C ILE A 369 -9.24 4.92 -1.02
N ASP A 370 -8.54 4.42 -0.02
CA ASP A 370 -7.29 3.68 -0.18
C ASP A 370 -7.53 2.18 -0.49
N GLY A 371 -8.79 1.76 -0.51
CA GLY A 371 -9.20 0.40 -0.82
C GLY A 371 -9.18 -0.56 0.38
N ALA A 372 -8.97 -0.06 1.60
CA ALA A 372 -9.02 -0.88 2.79
C ALA A 372 -10.49 -1.25 3.12
N PRO A 373 -10.84 -2.54 3.28
CA PRO A 373 -12.20 -2.94 3.60
C PRO A 373 -12.58 -2.54 5.01
N SER A 374 -13.82 -2.07 5.18
CA SER A 374 -14.42 -1.78 6.48
C SER A 374 -15.94 -1.86 6.39
N LEU A 375 -16.62 -2.50 7.35
CA LEU A 375 -18.06 -2.71 7.29
C LEU A 375 -18.51 -3.19 5.91
N SER A 376 -17.92 -4.26 5.45
CA SER A 376 -17.97 -4.76 4.06
C SER A 376 -19.37 -5.10 3.56
N SER A 377 -20.37 -5.26 4.45
CA SER A 377 -21.78 -5.47 4.10
C SER A 377 -22.54 -4.19 3.75
N TYR A 378 -21.88 -3.04 3.84
CA TYR A 378 -22.43 -1.75 3.43
C TYR A 378 -21.85 -1.30 2.09
N GLN A 379 -22.46 -0.27 1.49
CA GLN A 379 -21.94 0.35 0.27
C GLN A 379 -20.58 1.04 0.55
N ASP A 380 -19.75 1.19 -0.48
CA ASP A 380 -18.51 1.95 -0.37
C ASP A 380 -18.78 3.39 0.08
N TYR A 381 -17.94 3.89 1.00
CA TYR A 381 -18.02 5.25 1.56
C TYR A 381 -19.33 5.55 2.31
N ARG A 382 -20.02 4.52 2.82
CA ARG A 382 -21.39 4.62 3.31
C ARG A 382 -21.58 5.58 4.47
N PHE A 383 -20.66 5.58 5.42
CA PHE A 383 -20.70 6.44 6.58
C PHE A 383 -19.48 7.37 6.55
N ARG A 384 -19.70 8.65 6.77
CA ARG A 384 -18.63 9.65 6.71
C ARG A 384 -18.77 10.65 7.84
N ALA A 385 -17.66 10.90 8.57
CA ALA A 385 -17.59 11.95 9.58
C ALA A 385 -16.13 12.30 9.92
N PRO A 386 -15.90 13.41 10.66
CA PRO A 386 -14.56 13.80 11.14
C PRO A 386 -13.89 12.77 12.05
N ASN A 387 -14.66 11.95 12.76
CA ASN A 387 -14.15 11.00 13.75
C ASN A 387 -14.62 9.59 13.41
N VAL A 388 -13.74 8.61 13.62
CA VAL A 388 -14.02 7.20 13.33
C VAL A 388 -13.48 6.28 14.42
N LEU A 389 -14.25 5.24 14.72
CA LEU A 389 -13.87 4.09 15.52
C LEU A 389 -14.16 2.84 14.71
N LEU A 390 -13.19 1.95 14.56
CA LEU A 390 -13.33 0.68 13.86
C LEU A 390 -12.61 -0.42 14.63
N LEU A 391 -13.32 -1.49 14.93
CA LEU A 391 -12.80 -2.76 15.42
C LEU A 391 -12.96 -3.78 14.31
N GLN A 392 -11.86 -4.44 13.93
CA GLN A 392 -11.84 -5.51 12.91
C GLN A 392 -11.19 -6.74 13.50
N GLU A 393 -11.72 -7.89 13.16
CA GLU A 393 -11.18 -9.18 13.51
C GLU A 393 -11.12 -10.03 12.26
N ASP A 394 -9.93 -10.59 11.98
CA ASP A 394 -9.68 -11.36 10.77
C ASP A 394 -9.17 -12.74 11.14
N PHE A 395 -9.68 -13.75 10.48
CA PHE A 395 -9.13 -15.09 10.45
C PHE A 395 -8.69 -15.43 9.04
N GLU A 396 -7.42 -15.69 8.86
CA GLU A 396 -6.85 -16.10 7.58
C GLU A 396 -6.25 -17.49 7.64
N HIS A 397 -6.50 -18.30 6.62
CA HIS A 397 -6.03 -19.68 6.52
C HIS A 397 -5.62 -20.02 5.09
N SER A 398 -4.43 -20.58 4.92
CA SER A 398 -3.97 -21.13 3.64
C SER A 398 -4.62 -22.49 3.37
N ILE A 399 -5.38 -22.61 2.30
CA ILE A 399 -6.06 -23.86 1.95
C ILE A 399 -5.15 -24.77 1.11
N TRP A 400 -4.86 -24.33 -0.10
CA TRP A 400 -4.07 -25.11 -1.06
C TRP A 400 -3.50 -24.19 -2.12
N GLY A 401 -2.27 -24.41 -2.48
CA GLY A 401 -1.66 -23.64 -3.49
C GLY A 401 -1.46 -22.18 -3.08
N PRO A 402 -1.71 -21.28 -3.97
CA PRO A 402 -1.78 -19.85 -3.67
C PRO A 402 -3.11 -19.45 -3.01
N PHE A 403 -4.03 -20.42 -2.82
CA PHE A 403 -5.37 -20.12 -2.32
C PHE A 403 -5.40 -20.10 -0.79
N GLY A 404 -6.06 -19.08 -0.26
CA GLY A 404 -6.38 -18.93 1.16
C GLY A 404 -7.86 -18.68 1.36
N PHE A 405 -8.28 -18.82 2.61
CA PHE A 405 -9.60 -18.46 3.11
C PHE A 405 -9.47 -17.29 4.06
N LEU A 406 -10.39 -16.36 3.98
CA LEU A 406 -10.49 -15.22 4.86
C LEU A 406 -11.90 -15.16 5.46
N PHE A 407 -11.98 -14.95 6.76
CA PHE A 407 -13.19 -14.56 7.46
C PHE A 407 -12.91 -13.26 8.23
N MET A 408 -13.79 -12.28 8.11
CA MET A 408 -13.64 -10.96 8.72
C MET A 408 -14.92 -10.58 9.45
N THR A 409 -14.79 -9.94 10.57
CA THR A 409 -15.88 -9.27 11.27
C THR A 409 -15.47 -7.85 11.60
N ASP A 410 -16.35 -6.90 11.28
CA ASP A 410 -16.13 -5.48 11.47
C ASP A 410 -17.21 -4.90 12.36
N GLN A 411 -16.81 -4.01 13.26
CA GLN A 411 -17.68 -3.19 14.06
C GLN A 411 -17.18 -1.76 14.03
N GLY A 412 -18.01 -0.81 13.64
CA GLY A 412 -17.53 0.55 13.47
C GLY A 412 -18.59 1.62 13.63
N ARG A 413 -18.12 2.83 13.88
CA ARG A 413 -18.93 4.03 14.02
C ARG A 413 -18.17 5.24 13.51
N VAL A 414 -18.89 6.14 12.85
CA VAL A 414 -18.42 7.49 12.60
C VAL A 414 -19.17 8.49 13.50
N ALA A 415 -18.51 9.58 13.87
CA ALA A 415 -19.11 10.57 14.76
C ALA A 415 -18.81 12.01 14.29
N LEU A 416 -19.82 12.87 14.35
CA LEU A 416 -19.67 14.29 14.00
C LEU A 416 -18.83 15.04 15.04
N THR A 417 -18.96 14.69 16.30
CA THR A 417 -18.17 15.24 17.38
C THR A 417 -17.33 14.16 18.07
N ARG A 418 -16.24 14.55 18.72
CA ARG A 418 -15.39 13.64 19.48
C ARG A 418 -16.13 13.01 20.67
N GLY A 419 -17.05 13.78 21.28
CA GLY A 419 -17.84 13.29 22.41
C GLY A 419 -18.83 12.19 22.06
N ASP A 420 -19.21 12.10 20.79
CA ASP A 420 -20.11 11.06 20.29
C ASP A 420 -19.36 9.81 19.83
N LEU A 421 -18.03 9.80 19.85
CA LEU A 421 -17.26 8.63 19.49
C LEU A 421 -17.19 7.64 20.66
N GLY A 422 -17.80 6.47 20.49
CA GLY A 422 -17.88 5.45 21.54
C GLY A 422 -18.24 4.08 20.99
N PHE A 423 -18.33 3.09 21.88
CA PHE A 423 -18.65 1.70 21.52
C PHE A 423 -20.15 1.41 21.49
N ASP A 424 -20.98 2.41 21.63
CA ASP A 424 -22.43 2.32 21.48
C ASP A 424 -22.85 2.52 20.01
N HIS A 425 -23.97 1.96 19.61
CA HIS A 425 -24.52 2.10 18.25
C HIS A 425 -23.56 1.76 17.09
N LEU A 426 -22.67 0.77 17.30
CA LEU A 426 -21.78 0.29 16.28
C LEU A 426 -22.58 -0.34 15.13
N LYS A 427 -22.13 -0.09 13.90
CA LYS A 427 -22.55 -0.85 12.72
C LYS A 427 -21.73 -2.12 12.68
N HIS A 428 -22.32 -3.22 12.19
CA HIS A 428 -21.69 -4.54 12.15
C HIS A 428 -21.66 -5.07 10.73
N SER A 429 -20.63 -5.83 10.41
CA SER A 429 -20.47 -6.51 9.14
C SER A 429 -19.69 -7.80 9.33
N PHE A 430 -20.04 -8.82 8.55
CA PHE A 430 -19.30 -10.06 8.42
C PHE A 430 -18.93 -10.25 6.96
N ALA A 431 -17.75 -10.79 6.70
CA ALA A 431 -17.35 -11.14 5.34
C ALA A 431 -16.58 -12.46 5.34
N THR A 432 -16.75 -13.25 4.29
CA THR A 432 -15.96 -14.44 4.06
C THR A 432 -15.57 -14.54 2.60
N GLY A 433 -14.42 -15.11 2.33
CA GLY A 433 -13.98 -15.20 0.96
C GLY A 433 -12.73 -16.02 0.73
N LEU A 434 -12.30 -16.00 -0.52
CA LEU A 434 -11.09 -16.63 -0.98
C LEU A 434 -10.03 -15.59 -1.29
N THR A 435 -8.81 -15.89 -0.94
CA THR A 435 -7.64 -15.07 -1.27
C THR A 435 -6.73 -15.82 -2.24
N LEU A 436 -6.16 -15.10 -3.19
CA LEU A 436 -5.06 -15.55 -4.02
C LEU A 436 -3.78 -14.89 -3.50
N ARG A 437 -2.81 -15.70 -3.11
CA ARG A 437 -1.59 -15.26 -2.44
C ARG A 437 -0.37 -15.40 -3.35
N ALA A 438 0.47 -14.40 -3.35
CA ALA A 438 1.80 -14.46 -3.96
C ALA A 438 2.84 -13.98 -2.95
N GLY A 439 3.99 -14.65 -2.87
CA GLY A 439 5.02 -14.30 -1.91
C GLY A 439 4.61 -14.41 -0.43
N GLY A 440 3.51 -15.14 -0.12
CA GLY A 440 2.97 -15.26 1.23
C GLY A 440 1.93 -14.22 1.62
N PHE A 441 1.65 -13.25 0.75
CA PHE A 441 0.67 -12.17 1.00
C PHE A 441 -0.55 -12.32 0.08
N PRO A 442 -1.76 -11.96 0.55
CA PRO A 442 -2.94 -11.93 -0.30
C PRO A 442 -2.79 -10.81 -1.35
N MET A 443 -2.88 -11.20 -2.63
CA MET A 443 -2.80 -10.29 -3.77
C MET A 443 -4.17 -9.95 -4.33
N VAL A 444 -5.05 -10.94 -4.34
CA VAL A 444 -6.44 -10.80 -4.80
C VAL A 444 -7.34 -11.44 -3.77
N TYR A 445 -8.47 -10.81 -3.47
CA TYR A 445 -9.51 -11.42 -2.67
C TYR A 445 -10.89 -11.19 -3.27
N ILE A 446 -11.73 -12.21 -3.10
CA ILE A 446 -13.16 -12.18 -3.43
C ILE A 446 -13.89 -12.54 -2.16
N MET A 447 -14.67 -11.61 -1.64
CA MET A 447 -15.42 -11.79 -0.40
C MET A 447 -16.91 -11.60 -0.63
N PHE A 448 -17.70 -12.39 0.09
CA PHE A 448 -19.12 -12.18 0.27
C PHE A 448 -19.37 -11.62 1.67
N ALA A 449 -20.03 -10.47 1.75
CA ALA A 449 -20.25 -9.74 2.99
C ALA A 449 -21.76 -9.64 3.32
N TRP A 450 -22.08 -9.76 4.62
CA TRP A 450 -23.45 -9.72 5.14
C TRP A 450 -23.46 -9.13 6.56
N GLY A 451 -24.67 -8.97 7.14
CA GLY A 451 -24.85 -8.54 8.55
C GLY A 451 -25.25 -7.08 8.72
N GLY A 452 -25.07 -6.25 7.68
CA GLY A 452 -25.62 -4.90 7.64
C GLY A 452 -27.11 -4.88 7.34
N ARG A 453 -27.75 -3.74 7.60
CA ARG A 453 -29.19 -3.55 7.29
C ARG A 453 -29.44 -3.24 5.80
N GLU A 454 -28.39 -3.14 4.99
CA GLU A 454 -28.45 -2.64 3.61
C GLU A 454 -28.25 -3.74 2.55
N GLY A 455 -28.27 -5.01 2.98
CA GLY A 455 -28.18 -6.16 2.09
C GLY A 455 -26.81 -6.86 2.14
N ASN A 456 -26.56 -7.66 1.11
CA ASN A 456 -25.33 -8.43 0.97
C ASN A 456 -24.51 -7.86 -0.19
N HIS A 457 -23.19 -7.88 -0.06
CA HIS A 457 -22.29 -7.36 -1.08
C HIS A 457 -21.21 -8.40 -1.43
N THR A 458 -20.83 -8.44 -2.69
CA THR A 458 -19.64 -9.16 -3.14
C THR A 458 -18.54 -8.14 -3.41
N ILE A 459 -17.40 -8.32 -2.78
CA ILE A 459 -16.25 -7.44 -2.91
C ILE A 459 -15.15 -8.20 -3.66
N PHE A 460 -14.65 -7.58 -4.70
CA PHE A 460 -13.42 -7.98 -5.39
C PHE A 460 -12.40 -6.88 -5.24
N ASN A 461 -11.21 -7.23 -4.77
CA ASN A 461 -10.11 -6.29 -4.72
C ASN A 461 -8.80 -6.97 -5.10
N MET A 462 -7.96 -6.22 -5.78
CA MET A 462 -6.59 -6.60 -6.11
C MET A 462 -5.62 -5.65 -5.42
N ASN A 463 -4.67 -6.21 -4.68
CA ASN A 463 -3.69 -5.41 -3.97
C ASN A 463 -2.89 -4.54 -4.95
N THR A 464 -2.80 -3.25 -4.65
CA THR A 464 -2.05 -2.27 -5.45
C THR A 464 -0.54 -2.48 -5.42
N ALA A 465 -0.02 -3.41 -4.60
CA ALA A 465 1.39 -3.79 -4.61
C ALA A 465 1.87 -4.30 -5.98
N LEU A 466 0.96 -4.82 -6.83
CA LEU A 466 1.25 -5.15 -8.23
C LEU A 466 1.54 -3.93 -9.11
N LEU A 467 1.29 -2.73 -8.62
CA LEU A 467 1.62 -1.50 -9.34
C LEU A 467 3.09 -1.11 -9.21
N GLY A 468 3.88 -1.91 -8.50
CA GLY A 468 5.34 -1.75 -8.34
C GLY A 468 5.79 -0.67 -7.36
N GLY A 469 7.00 -0.76 -6.92
CA GLY A 469 7.92 0.25 -6.51
C GLY A 469 7.74 0.88 -5.16
N SER A 470 7.42 2.13 -5.14
CA SER A 470 7.54 3.00 -3.96
C SER A 470 6.24 3.13 -3.19
N SER A 471 6.35 3.46 -1.90
CA SER A 471 5.19 3.79 -1.09
C SER A 471 4.45 4.99 -1.68
N ARG A 472 3.15 4.83 -1.91
CA ARG A 472 2.28 5.90 -2.38
C ARG A 472 1.72 6.69 -1.21
N PRO A 473 1.49 8.00 -1.36
CA PRO A 473 0.82 8.77 -0.34
C PRO A 473 -0.63 8.28 -0.16
N SER A 474 -1.10 8.25 1.08
CA SER A 474 -2.52 8.03 1.39
C SER A 474 -3.36 9.19 0.88
N LEU A 475 -4.57 8.92 0.41
CA LEU A 475 -5.54 9.91 -0.04
C LEU A 475 -6.27 10.60 1.14
N TYR A 476 -6.07 10.14 2.35
CA TYR A 476 -6.62 10.74 3.57
C TYR A 476 -5.53 11.14 4.56
#